data_ba258b13ebade782bcfe022c26330eca
#
_entry.id   ba258b13ebade782bcfe022c26330eca
#
_cell.length_a   1.000
_cell.length_b   1.000
_cell.length_c   1.000
_cell.angle_alpha   90.00
_cell.angle_beta   90.00
_cell.angle_gamma   90.00
#
_symmetry.space_group_name_H-M   'P 1'
#
loop_
_entity.id
_entity.type
_entity.pdbx_description
1 polymer ?
#
loop_
_entity_poly.entity_id
_entity_poly.type
_entity_poly.pdbx_seq_one_letter_code
_entity_poly.pdbx_strand_id
1 'polypeptide(L)'
;MYKRQYNNKTNQWSVYDTSPLQVKEFTADPASNIYTGTDVQLSATAANKSGAAVSYKFSVTNAQGGTSTLSDFSSAKSVTWTPTVAGEYTITFDFKDADGNTNNRTMTLEVKDDSALVKPIIKSVTPANLNLIKVNSTATVTVKAGGGKTGTNLLFYKYVVTDPNGVQNTPYYTLNNIYTFVPTMKGEYKVNVYVQSSDNSTINKTYTYTAADDVTEPTTVVVPTTAPQPTTVQPTTVKPTTPQPTTVKPTTPQPTTVQPTTAPERLRGDVDGDGAVSYTHLRAHET
;
A
#
# COMPACT_ATOMS: atom_id res chain seq x y z
N MET A 1 16.90 11.91 -21.69
CA MET A 1 17.56 12.76 -22.71
C MET A 1 16.50 13.23 -23.71
N TYR A 2 16.42 14.53 -23.97
CA TYR A 2 15.41 15.07 -24.91
C TYR A 2 16.07 15.46 -26.21
N LYS A 3 15.49 15.08 -27.35
CA LYS A 3 15.85 15.56 -28.68
C LYS A 3 14.76 16.50 -29.22
N ARG A 4 15.17 17.56 -29.89
CA ARG A 4 14.25 18.44 -30.66
C ARG A 4 14.18 17.97 -32.08
N GLN A 5 12.98 17.88 -32.61
CA GLN A 5 12.73 17.61 -34.03
C GLN A 5 11.87 18.74 -34.62
N TYR A 6 12.33 19.29 -35.72
CA TYR A 6 11.58 20.30 -36.46
C TYR A 6 10.66 19.65 -37.47
N ASN A 7 9.39 20.03 -37.43
CA ASN A 7 8.41 19.57 -38.42
C ASN A 7 8.24 20.64 -39.51
N ASN A 8 8.79 20.37 -40.68
CA ASN A 8 8.76 21.29 -41.82
C ASN A 8 7.34 21.55 -42.37
N LYS A 9 6.36 20.66 -42.07
CA LYS A 9 4.96 20.84 -42.52
C LYS A 9 4.16 21.77 -41.59
N THR A 10 4.48 21.79 -40.31
CA THR A 10 3.77 22.59 -39.29
C THR A 10 4.58 23.77 -38.81
N ASN A 11 5.83 23.91 -39.25
CA ASN A 11 6.76 24.97 -38.83
C ASN A 11 6.99 24.99 -37.31
N GLN A 12 6.94 23.85 -36.64
CA GLN A 12 7.03 23.72 -35.20
C GLN A 12 8.16 22.80 -34.74
N TRP A 13 8.77 23.13 -33.61
CA TRP A 13 9.71 22.26 -32.91
C TRP A 13 8.95 21.36 -31.92
N SER A 14 9.18 20.07 -32.00
CA SER A 14 8.71 19.09 -31.03
C SER A 14 9.89 18.55 -30.23
N VAL A 15 9.68 18.37 -28.93
CA VAL A 15 10.66 17.77 -28.01
C VAL A 15 10.25 16.31 -27.78
N TYR A 16 11.15 15.39 -28.08
CA TYR A 16 10.93 13.96 -27.85
C TYR A 16 11.81 13.47 -26.72
N ASP A 17 11.21 12.72 -25.80
CA ASP A 17 11.97 11.94 -24.81
C ASP A 17 12.62 10.75 -25.52
N THR A 18 13.95 10.76 -25.56
CA THR A 18 14.75 9.67 -26.16
C THR A 18 15.22 8.66 -25.13
N SER A 19 14.76 8.79 -23.86
CA SER A 19 15.08 7.81 -22.84
C SER A 19 14.69 6.40 -23.30
N PRO A 20 15.55 5.40 -23.14
CA PRO A 20 15.20 4.02 -23.44
C PRO A 20 14.05 3.53 -22.53
N LEU A 21 13.88 4.14 -21.37
CA LEU A 21 12.93 3.78 -20.33
C LEU A 21 11.89 4.89 -20.17
N GLN A 22 10.62 4.61 -20.45
CA GLN A 22 9.52 5.58 -20.47
C GLN A 22 8.34 5.15 -19.61
N VAL A 23 7.75 6.11 -18.88
CA VAL A 23 6.45 5.92 -18.19
C VAL A 23 5.36 5.69 -19.22
N LYS A 24 4.51 4.71 -18.96
CA LYS A 24 3.26 4.45 -19.70
C LYS A 24 2.06 4.98 -18.94
N GLU A 25 2.06 4.77 -17.63
CA GLU A 25 0.96 5.15 -16.74
C GLU A 25 1.52 5.46 -15.36
N PHE A 26 0.91 6.44 -14.67
CA PHE A 26 1.13 6.72 -13.26
C PHE A 26 -0.13 7.36 -12.70
N THR A 27 -0.85 6.65 -11.85
CA THR A 27 -2.19 7.00 -11.36
C THR A 27 -2.31 6.81 -9.86
N ALA A 28 -3.27 7.52 -9.27
CA ALA A 28 -3.72 7.35 -7.90
C ALA A 28 -5.24 7.16 -7.89
N ASP A 29 -5.75 6.24 -7.09
CA ASP A 29 -7.17 6.02 -6.88
C ASP A 29 -7.48 5.93 -5.37
N PRO A 30 -8.26 6.88 -4.82
CA PRO A 30 -8.76 8.09 -5.45
C PRO A 30 -7.66 9.11 -5.79
N ALA A 31 -7.85 9.88 -6.89
CA ALA A 31 -6.93 10.94 -7.30
C ALA A 31 -7.25 12.31 -6.66
N SER A 32 -8.40 12.44 -6.01
CA SER A 32 -8.89 13.67 -5.36
C SER A 32 -9.82 13.33 -4.20
N ASN A 33 -10.15 14.35 -3.38
CA ASN A 33 -10.96 14.18 -2.17
C ASN A 33 -10.37 13.12 -1.23
N ILE A 34 -9.06 13.12 -1.13
CA ILE A 34 -8.32 12.25 -0.22
C ILE A 34 -8.39 12.88 1.17
N TYR A 35 -8.77 12.09 2.16
CA TYR A 35 -8.79 12.48 3.57
C TYR A 35 -7.81 11.63 4.36
N THR A 36 -7.43 12.12 5.54
CA THR A 36 -6.61 11.32 6.47
C THR A 36 -7.24 9.94 6.70
N GLY A 37 -6.42 8.89 6.60
CA GLY A 37 -6.87 7.48 6.70
C GLY A 37 -7.54 6.90 5.46
N THR A 38 -7.62 7.64 4.33
CA THR A 38 -8.04 7.10 3.04
C THR A 38 -6.96 6.19 2.48
N ASP A 39 -7.34 4.99 2.03
CA ASP A 39 -6.41 4.13 1.29
C ASP A 39 -6.36 4.59 -0.16
N VAL A 40 -5.19 5.01 -0.61
CA VAL A 40 -4.91 5.46 -1.98
C VAL A 40 -4.10 4.39 -2.68
N GLN A 41 -4.66 3.81 -3.74
CA GLN A 41 -3.95 2.88 -4.59
C GLN A 41 -3.10 3.66 -5.60
N LEU A 42 -1.79 3.59 -5.47
CA LEU A 42 -0.84 4.12 -6.43
C LEU A 42 -0.49 3.04 -7.43
N SER A 43 -0.59 3.33 -8.72
CA SER A 43 -0.29 2.37 -9.79
C SER A 43 0.57 3.03 -10.86
N ALA A 44 1.58 2.32 -11.33
CA ALA A 44 2.46 2.82 -12.37
C ALA A 44 2.97 1.71 -13.29
N THR A 45 3.14 2.04 -14.54
CA THR A 45 3.79 1.17 -15.52
C THR A 45 4.80 1.96 -16.34
N ALA A 46 5.91 1.30 -16.66
CA ALA A 46 6.92 1.81 -17.55
C ALA A 46 7.32 0.74 -18.57
N ALA A 47 7.87 1.15 -19.69
CA ALA A 47 8.37 0.25 -20.71
C ALA A 47 9.79 0.64 -21.10
N ASN A 48 10.63 -0.37 -21.27
CA ASN A 48 11.92 -0.25 -21.92
C ASN A 48 11.76 -0.56 -23.41
N LYS A 49 12.44 0.20 -24.27
CA LYS A 49 12.43 -0.01 -25.72
C LYS A 49 13.07 -1.34 -26.14
N SER A 50 14.00 -1.86 -25.35
CA SER A 50 14.63 -3.18 -25.56
C SER A 50 13.77 -4.35 -25.08
N GLY A 51 12.67 -4.09 -24.35
CA GLY A 51 11.86 -5.13 -23.70
C GLY A 51 12.45 -5.67 -22.40
N ALA A 52 13.56 -5.10 -21.90
CA ALA A 52 14.15 -5.50 -20.65
C ALA A 52 13.17 -5.32 -19.46
N ALA A 53 13.26 -6.20 -18.47
CA ALA A 53 12.44 -6.14 -17.27
C ALA A 53 12.64 -4.82 -16.51
N VAL A 54 11.54 -4.27 -15.98
CA VAL A 54 11.54 -3.00 -15.24
C VAL A 54 11.15 -3.26 -13.80
N SER A 55 11.93 -2.68 -12.89
CA SER A 55 11.64 -2.66 -11.44
C SER A 55 11.13 -1.29 -11.03
N TYR A 56 10.23 -1.25 -10.06
CA TYR A 56 9.47 -0.09 -9.60
C TYR A 56 9.69 0.17 -8.13
N LYS A 57 9.82 1.46 -7.75
CA LYS A 57 9.88 1.93 -6.37
C LYS A 57 8.93 3.11 -6.20
N PHE A 58 8.20 3.14 -5.10
CA PHE A 58 7.32 4.24 -4.74
C PHE A 58 7.78 4.90 -3.45
N SER A 59 7.78 6.21 -3.43
CA SER A 59 8.04 7.02 -2.24
C SER A 59 7.10 8.22 -2.16
N VAL A 60 6.94 8.76 -0.96
CA VAL A 60 6.10 9.93 -0.69
C VAL A 60 6.90 10.96 0.09
N THR A 61 6.78 12.22 -0.31
CA THR A 61 7.40 13.36 0.36
C THR A 61 6.30 14.32 0.81
N ASN A 62 6.27 14.69 2.09
CA ASN A 62 5.35 15.69 2.63
C ASN A 62 5.82 17.12 2.34
N ALA A 63 4.98 18.12 2.62
CA ALA A 63 5.28 19.53 2.39
C ALA A 63 6.51 20.04 3.16
N GLN A 64 6.91 19.36 4.26
CA GLN A 64 8.08 19.69 5.06
C GLN A 64 9.36 19.03 4.54
N GLY A 65 9.31 18.30 3.43
CA GLY A 65 10.42 17.62 2.81
C GLY A 65 10.75 16.24 3.42
N GLY A 66 9.96 15.78 4.38
CA GLY A 66 10.10 14.43 4.95
C GLY A 66 9.68 13.36 3.94
N THR A 67 10.60 12.47 3.58
CA THR A 67 10.36 11.41 2.59
C THR A 67 10.27 10.04 3.26
N SER A 68 9.26 9.25 2.85
CA SER A 68 9.06 7.86 3.26
C SER A 68 9.01 6.96 2.02
N THR A 69 9.69 5.82 2.08
CA THR A 69 9.60 4.78 1.06
C THR A 69 8.34 3.94 1.30
N LEU A 70 7.48 3.84 0.30
CA LEU A 70 6.27 3.01 0.34
C LEU A 70 6.55 1.57 -0.13
N SER A 71 7.40 1.42 -1.13
CA SER A 71 7.93 0.13 -1.60
C SER A 71 9.30 0.30 -2.21
N ASP A 72 10.20 -0.65 -1.96
CA ASP A 72 11.50 -0.71 -2.64
C ASP A 72 11.37 -1.30 -4.06
N PHE A 73 12.47 -1.24 -4.82
CA PHE A 73 12.50 -1.75 -6.20
C PHE A 73 12.08 -3.22 -6.28
N SER A 74 10.97 -3.44 -6.96
CA SER A 74 10.40 -4.77 -7.21
C SER A 74 9.64 -4.78 -8.54
N SER A 75 9.08 -5.92 -8.93
CA SER A 75 8.19 -6.03 -10.10
C SER A 75 6.76 -5.55 -9.81
N ALA A 76 6.43 -5.21 -8.54
CA ALA A 76 5.10 -4.73 -8.15
C ALA A 76 4.82 -3.37 -8.78
N LYS A 77 3.74 -3.28 -9.54
CA LYS A 77 3.31 -2.08 -10.28
C LYS A 77 2.39 -1.19 -9.47
N SER A 78 2.08 -1.56 -8.25
CA SER A 78 1.16 -0.81 -7.40
C SER A 78 1.51 -0.96 -5.93
N VAL A 79 1.11 0.03 -5.13
CA VAL A 79 1.23 0.06 -3.67
C VAL A 79 0.06 0.85 -3.09
N THR A 80 -0.42 0.45 -1.91
CA THR A 80 -1.41 1.23 -1.16
C THR A 80 -0.69 2.19 -0.22
N TRP A 81 -1.08 3.47 -0.26
CA TRP A 81 -0.63 4.51 0.66
C TRP A 81 -1.81 5.04 1.46
N THR A 82 -1.66 5.09 2.79
CA THR A 82 -2.70 5.59 3.71
C THR A 82 -2.15 6.80 4.48
N PRO A 83 -2.41 8.04 4.04
CA PRO A 83 -1.94 9.25 4.73
C PRO A 83 -2.60 9.40 6.10
N THR A 84 -1.81 9.76 7.12
CA THR A 84 -2.30 10.00 8.49
C THR A 84 -2.37 11.47 8.87
N VAL A 85 -1.76 12.35 8.08
CA VAL A 85 -1.71 13.80 8.31
C VAL A 85 -2.22 14.51 7.07
N ALA A 86 -2.99 15.58 7.25
CA ALA A 86 -3.43 16.43 6.16
C ALA A 86 -2.29 17.30 5.62
N GLY A 87 -2.30 17.60 4.33
CA GLY A 87 -1.30 18.42 3.67
C GLY A 87 -1.09 18.03 2.22
N GLU A 88 -0.15 18.70 1.58
CA GLU A 88 0.29 18.37 0.22
C GLU A 88 1.40 17.34 0.25
N TYR A 89 1.32 16.37 -0.64
CA TYR A 89 2.28 15.29 -0.78
C TYR A 89 2.72 15.14 -2.24
N THR A 90 4.03 14.98 -2.42
CA THR A 90 4.61 14.57 -3.70
C THR A 90 4.85 13.08 -3.70
N ILE A 91 4.16 12.36 -4.56
CA ILE A 91 4.39 10.94 -4.80
C ILE A 91 5.45 10.82 -5.89
N THR A 92 6.51 10.05 -5.63
CA THR A 92 7.57 9.77 -6.61
C THR A 92 7.52 8.30 -6.99
N PHE A 93 7.50 8.06 -8.27
CA PHE A 93 7.63 6.76 -8.89
C PHE A 93 9.00 6.68 -9.57
N ASP A 94 9.93 5.93 -8.98
CA ASP A 94 11.24 5.63 -9.56
C ASP A 94 11.17 4.27 -10.25
N PHE A 95 11.81 4.15 -11.40
CA PHE A 95 11.87 2.91 -12.14
C PHE A 95 13.23 2.72 -12.80
N LYS A 96 13.67 1.47 -12.84
CA LYS A 96 14.95 1.06 -13.45
C LYS A 96 14.79 -0.25 -14.21
N ASP A 97 15.59 -0.41 -15.25
CA ASP A 97 15.67 -1.67 -16.00
C ASP A 97 16.91 -2.50 -15.60
N ALA A 98 16.99 -3.70 -16.17
CA ALA A 98 18.13 -4.60 -15.95
C ALA A 98 19.44 -4.09 -16.58
N ASP A 99 19.35 -3.16 -17.54
CA ASP A 99 20.49 -2.55 -18.20
C ASP A 99 21.08 -1.36 -17.41
N GLY A 100 20.48 -1.04 -16.25
CA GLY A 100 20.91 0.05 -15.37
C GLY A 100 20.37 1.42 -15.75
N ASN A 101 19.49 1.54 -16.74
CA ASN A 101 18.82 2.80 -17.02
C ASN A 101 17.80 3.11 -15.91
N THR A 102 17.75 4.37 -15.48
CA THR A 102 16.82 4.86 -14.47
C THR A 102 16.03 6.04 -14.98
N ASN A 103 14.79 6.17 -14.49
CA ASN A 103 13.98 7.37 -14.71
C ASN A 103 12.98 7.49 -13.54
N ASN A 104 12.29 8.63 -13.44
CA ASN A 104 11.26 8.84 -12.44
C ASN A 104 10.10 9.67 -12.98
N ARG A 105 8.99 9.65 -12.22
CA ARG A 105 7.83 10.51 -12.42
C ARG A 105 7.27 10.91 -11.06
N THR A 106 6.75 12.12 -10.97
CA THR A 106 6.10 12.62 -9.76
C THR A 106 4.66 13.05 -10.02
N MET A 107 3.83 12.99 -9.00
CA MET A 107 2.51 13.63 -8.94
C MET A 107 2.31 14.26 -7.56
N THR A 108 1.49 15.30 -7.50
CA THR A 108 1.11 15.95 -6.24
C THR A 108 -0.31 15.56 -5.88
N LEU A 109 -0.54 15.21 -4.61
CA LEU A 109 -1.84 14.87 -4.04
C LEU A 109 -2.09 15.72 -2.80
N GLU A 110 -3.30 16.27 -2.68
CA GLU A 110 -3.77 16.98 -1.49
C GLU A 110 -4.53 16.05 -0.57
N VAL A 111 -4.13 15.97 0.69
CA VAL A 111 -4.82 15.22 1.75
C VAL A 111 -5.51 16.20 2.69
N LYS A 112 -6.81 16.03 2.90
CA LYS A 112 -7.66 16.88 3.73
C LYS A 112 -7.87 16.28 5.11
N ASP A 113 -8.08 17.13 6.10
CA ASP A 113 -8.57 16.72 7.41
C ASP A 113 -10.10 16.54 7.37
N ASP A 114 -10.58 15.42 7.88
CA ASP A 114 -12.00 15.11 7.97
C ASP A 114 -12.59 15.34 9.38
N SER A 115 -11.77 15.73 10.36
CA SER A 115 -12.19 15.87 11.75
C SER A 115 -13.28 16.92 12.00
N ALA A 116 -13.41 17.90 11.10
CA ALA A 116 -14.41 18.96 11.17
C ALA A 116 -15.62 18.74 10.24
N LEU A 117 -15.65 17.68 9.42
CA LEU A 117 -16.74 17.44 8.48
C LEU A 117 -18.02 17.03 9.21
N VAL A 118 -19.09 17.78 9.01
CA VAL A 118 -20.44 17.46 9.56
C VAL A 118 -21.04 16.25 8.87
N LYS A 119 -20.95 16.17 7.54
CA LYS A 119 -21.48 15.03 6.77
C LYS A 119 -20.51 13.84 6.79
N PRO A 120 -21.02 12.60 6.80
CA PRO A 120 -20.16 11.44 6.71
C PRO A 120 -19.50 11.32 5.33
N ILE A 121 -18.34 10.71 5.29
CA ILE A 121 -17.60 10.36 4.07
C ILE A 121 -17.17 8.90 4.09
N ILE A 122 -17.16 8.24 2.93
CA ILE A 122 -16.54 6.92 2.75
C ILE A 122 -15.11 7.15 2.27
N LYS A 123 -14.12 6.80 3.10
CA LYS A 123 -12.68 6.94 2.79
C LYS A 123 -12.19 5.82 1.90
N SER A 124 -12.50 4.59 2.27
CA SER A 124 -12.19 3.39 1.48
C SER A 124 -13.13 2.24 1.81
N VAL A 125 -13.22 1.30 0.90
CA VAL A 125 -13.87 0.00 1.10
C VAL A 125 -12.88 -1.07 0.66
N THR A 126 -12.63 -2.02 1.53
CA THR A 126 -11.67 -3.10 1.26
C THR A 126 -12.41 -4.43 1.25
N PRO A 127 -12.23 -5.18 0.22
CA PRO A 127 -11.56 -4.86 -1.04
C PRO A 127 -12.42 -3.95 -1.92
N ALA A 128 -11.79 -2.98 -2.59
CA ALA A 128 -12.49 -1.96 -3.38
C ALA A 128 -13.13 -2.53 -4.65
N ASN A 129 -12.49 -3.50 -5.28
CA ASN A 129 -12.95 -4.22 -6.45
C ASN A 129 -12.44 -5.65 -6.35
N LEU A 130 -13.20 -6.51 -5.72
CA LEU A 130 -12.97 -7.94 -5.81
C LEU A 130 -13.56 -8.44 -7.13
N ASN A 131 -12.71 -8.54 -8.12
CA ASN A 131 -13.12 -9.09 -9.40
C ASN A 131 -13.59 -10.54 -9.27
N LEU A 132 -13.16 -11.26 -8.22
CA LEU A 132 -13.54 -12.65 -8.05
C LEU A 132 -13.73 -12.97 -6.56
N ILE A 133 -14.96 -13.33 -6.19
CA ILE A 133 -15.29 -13.98 -4.92
C ILE A 133 -15.72 -15.42 -5.21
N LYS A 134 -15.35 -16.35 -4.34
CA LYS A 134 -15.70 -17.75 -4.55
C LYS A 134 -17.13 -18.01 -4.12
N VAL A 135 -17.93 -18.65 -4.98
CA VAL A 135 -19.28 -19.13 -4.64
C VAL A 135 -19.20 -20.05 -3.42
N ASN A 136 -20.18 -19.95 -2.52
CA ASN A 136 -20.27 -20.68 -1.25
C ASN A 136 -19.11 -20.43 -0.26
N SER A 137 -18.36 -19.33 -0.43
CA SER A 137 -17.34 -18.88 0.53
C SER A 137 -17.73 -17.52 1.10
N THR A 138 -17.26 -17.23 2.32
CA THR A 138 -17.52 -15.95 2.97
C THR A 138 -16.76 -14.82 2.27
N ALA A 139 -17.48 -13.86 1.76
CA ALA A 139 -16.93 -12.58 1.31
C ALA A 139 -17.04 -11.55 2.44
N THR A 140 -15.99 -10.77 2.65
CA THR A 140 -15.93 -9.75 3.70
C THR A 140 -15.70 -8.37 3.08
N VAL A 141 -16.50 -7.40 3.49
CA VAL A 141 -16.39 -5.99 3.07
C VAL A 141 -16.11 -5.15 4.32
N THR A 142 -15.00 -4.43 4.32
CA THR A 142 -14.60 -3.53 5.41
C THR A 142 -14.65 -2.09 4.92
N VAL A 143 -15.34 -1.22 5.64
CA VAL A 143 -15.51 0.20 5.30
C VAL A 143 -14.68 1.06 6.23
N LYS A 144 -13.84 1.95 5.68
CA LYS A 144 -13.27 3.07 6.41
C LYS A 144 -14.10 4.31 6.10
N ALA A 145 -14.62 4.95 7.11
CA ALA A 145 -15.42 6.17 7.01
C ALA A 145 -14.89 7.25 7.96
N GLY A 146 -15.34 8.48 7.77
CA GLY A 146 -14.99 9.61 8.61
C GLY A 146 -16.02 10.72 8.48
N GLY A 147 -15.72 11.91 9.04
CA GLY A 147 -16.69 13.00 9.10
C GLY A 147 -17.85 12.67 10.04
N GLY A 148 -19.01 13.24 9.76
CA GLY A 148 -20.23 13.02 10.54
C GLY A 148 -20.13 13.59 11.95
N LYS A 149 -19.40 14.71 12.14
CA LYS A 149 -19.18 15.35 13.44
C LYS A 149 -20.45 16.06 13.89
N THR A 150 -21.41 15.26 14.38
CA THR A 150 -22.66 15.70 14.95
C THR A 150 -22.92 14.94 16.26
N GLY A 151 -23.02 15.64 17.37
CA GLY A 151 -23.36 15.05 18.66
C GLY A 151 -22.36 14.01 19.14
N THR A 152 -22.70 12.73 18.98
CA THR A 152 -21.88 11.61 19.48
C THR A 152 -20.71 11.20 18.58
N ASN A 153 -20.57 11.79 17.39
CA ASN A 153 -19.61 11.38 16.35
C ASN A 153 -19.71 9.88 15.96
N LEU A 154 -20.85 9.26 16.15
CA LEU A 154 -21.08 7.87 15.77
C LEU A 154 -21.47 7.77 14.30
N LEU A 155 -20.88 6.78 13.62
CA LEU A 155 -21.24 6.41 12.26
C LEU A 155 -21.94 5.05 12.27
N PHE A 156 -23.03 4.98 11.54
CA PHE A 156 -23.82 3.76 11.35
C PHE A 156 -23.67 3.26 9.92
N TYR A 157 -23.61 1.96 9.74
CA TYR A 157 -23.36 1.31 8.48
C TYR A 157 -24.53 0.41 8.10
N LYS A 158 -24.91 0.43 6.81
CA LYS A 158 -25.87 -0.47 6.23
C LYS A 158 -25.37 -0.99 4.89
N TYR A 159 -25.55 -2.28 4.62
CA TYR A 159 -25.06 -2.95 3.43
C TYR A 159 -26.21 -3.60 2.67
N VAL A 160 -26.59 -3.06 1.52
CA VAL A 160 -27.57 -3.66 0.64
C VAL A 160 -26.86 -4.49 -0.41
N VAL A 161 -26.99 -5.80 -0.31
CA VAL A 161 -26.41 -6.75 -1.27
C VAL A 161 -27.50 -7.13 -2.26
N THR A 162 -27.24 -6.91 -3.53
CA THR A 162 -28.08 -7.35 -4.64
C THR A 162 -27.38 -8.50 -5.35
N ASP A 163 -28.06 -9.65 -5.45
CA ASP A 163 -27.52 -10.82 -6.13
C ASP A 163 -27.66 -10.72 -7.67
N PRO A 164 -27.11 -11.65 -8.46
CA PRO A 164 -27.22 -11.64 -9.92
C PRO A 164 -28.64 -11.69 -10.47
N ASN A 165 -29.63 -12.18 -9.70
CA ASN A 165 -31.05 -12.20 -10.06
C ASN A 165 -31.79 -10.93 -9.66
N GLY A 166 -31.12 -9.96 -9.04
CA GLY A 166 -31.69 -8.71 -8.55
C GLY A 166 -32.37 -8.84 -7.19
N VAL A 167 -32.22 -9.95 -6.48
CA VAL A 167 -32.77 -10.13 -5.14
C VAL A 167 -31.87 -9.39 -4.13
N GLN A 168 -32.50 -8.63 -3.23
CA GLN A 168 -31.82 -7.85 -2.22
C GLN A 168 -32.07 -8.41 -0.82
N ASN A 169 -31.03 -8.32 0.03
CA ASN A 169 -31.22 -8.51 1.47
C ASN A 169 -32.00 -7.34 2.08
N THR A 170 -32.49 -7.50 3.31
CA THR A 170 -33.22 -6.48 4.07
C THR A 170 -32.40 -6.00 5.28
N PRO A 171 -31.35 -5.21 5.07
CA PRO A 171 -30.45 -4.81 6.13
C PRO A 171 -31.01 -3.63 6.95
N TYR A 172 -30.50 -3.51 8.18
CA TYR A 172 -30.67 -2.34 9.05
C TYR A 172 -29.31 -1.66 9.31
N TYR A 173 -29.34 -0.46 9.88
CA TYR A 173 -28.13 0.25 10.28
C TYR A 173 -27.54 -0.36 11.54
N THR A 174 -26.21 -0.54 11.54
CA THR A 174 -25.42 -1.07 12.66
C THR A 174 -24.18 -0.19 12.89
N LEU A 175 -23.50 -0.37 14.02
CA LEU A 175 -22.20 0.25 14.28
C LEU A 175 -21.04 -0.52 13.63
N ASN A 176 -21.32 -1.69 13.03
CA ASN A 176 -20.28 -2.55 12.49
C ASN A 176 -19.89 -2.09 11.08
N ASN A 177 -18.64 -1.68 10.93
CA ASN A 177 -18.04 -1.29 9.65
C ASN A 177 -17.52 -2.49 8.83
N ILE A 178 -17.74 -3.70 9.30
CA ILE A 178 -17.40 -4.95 8.62
C ILE A 178 -18.70 -5.70 8.33
N TYR A 179 -18.86 -6.13 7.08
CA TYR A 179 -19.99 -6.92 6.64
C TYR A 179 -19.52 -8.19 5.92
N THR A 180 -20.19 -9.30 6.20
CA THR A 180 -19.92 -10.57 5.53
C THR A 180 -21.16 -11.09 4.84
N PHE A 181 -20.99 -11.69 3.67
CA PHE A 181 -22.03 -12.40 2.95
C PHE A 181 -21.46 -13.61 2.22
N VAL A 182 -22.32 -14.56 1.84
CA VAL A 182 -21.93 -15.74 1.09
C VAL A 182 -22.63 -15.69 -0.27
N PRO A 183 -21.90 -15.50 -1.38
CA PRO A 183 -22.50 -15.59 -2.71
C PRO A 183 -22.89 -17.05 -2.98
N THR A 184 -24.16 -17.28 -3.33
CA THR A 184 -24.73 -18.63 -3.57
C THR A 184 -24.76 -19.00 -5.03
N MET A 185 -24.52 -18.06 -5.94
CA MET A 185 -24.53 -18.27 -7.38
C MET A 185 -23.44 -17.46 -8.07
N LYS A 186 -23.09 -17.86 -9.29
CA LYS A 186 -22.18 -17.11 -10.16
C LYS A 186 -22.82 -15.83 -10.68
N GLY A 187 -22.00 -14.81 -10.90
CA GLY A 187 -22.43 -13.56 -11.52
C GLY A 187 -22.06 -12.33 -10.72
N GLU A 188 -22.64 -11.21 -11.10
CA GLU A 188 -22.38 -9.92 -10.51
C GLU A 188 -23.22 -9.68 -9.25
N TYR A 189 -22.55 -9.41 -8.13
CA TYR A 189 -23.13 -8.94 -6.88
C TYR A 189 -22.86 -7.45 -6.73
N LYS A 190 -23.89 -6.66 -6.40
CA LYS A 190 -23.75 -5.24 -6.06
C LYS A 190 -23.91 -5.07 -4.56
N VAL A 191 -22.91 -4.48 -3.93
CA VAL A 191 -22.96 -4.11 -2.51
C VAL A 191 -23.04 -2.59 -2.41
N ASN A 192 -24.21 -2.08 -2.05
CA ASN A 192 -24.39 -0.67 -1.78
C ASN A 192 -24.14 -0.41 -0.29
N VAL A 193 -23.04 0.28 -0.01
CA VAL A 193 -22.63 0.66 1.33
C VAL A 193 -23.23 2.02 1.67
N TYR A 194 -23.97 2.09 2.77
CA TYR A 194 -24.48 3.33 3.34
C TYR A 194 -23.73 3.64 4.65
N VAL A 195 -23.32 4.88 4.80
CA VAL A 195 -22.78 5.41 6.06
C VAL A 195 -23.64 6.59 6.49
N GLN A 196 -24.15 6.53 7.71
CA GLN A 196 -25.04 7.52 8.29
C GLN A 196 -24.44 8.08 9.58
N SER A 197 -24.51 9.38 9.78
CA SER A 197 -24.18 10.06 11.03
C SER A 197 -25.39 10.20 11.94
N SER A 198 -25.16 10.60 13.18
CA SER A 198 -26.23 10.72 14.21
C SER A 198 -27.31 11.75 13.90
N ASP A 199 -27.07 12.68 12.96
CA ASP A 199 -28.05 13.65 12.45
C ASP A 199 -28.86 13.11 11.27
N ASN A 200 -28.76 11.81 10.96
CA ASN A 200 -29.33 11.14 9.79
C ASN A 200 -28.78 11.56 8.42
N SER A 201 -27.73 12.40 8.37
CA SER A 201 -27.00 12.64 7.13
C SER A 201 -26.41 11.32 6.62
N THR A 202 -26.61 11.01 5.35
CA THR A 202 -26.22 9.73 4.78
C THR A 202 -25.40 9.94 3.50
N ILE A 203 -24.37 9.11 3.33
CA ILE A 203 -23.67 8.91 2.06
C ILE A 203 -23.75 7.42 1.68
N ASN A 204 -23.74 7.14 0.38
CA ASN A 204 -23.66 5.76 -0.09
C ASN A 204 -22.72 5.64 -1.30
N LYS A 205 -22.23 4.41 -1.51
CA LYS A 205 -21.45 4.04 -2.69
C LYS A 205 -21.67 2.57 -3.01
N THR A 206 -21.80 2.24 -4.29
CA THR A 206 -22.01 0.87 -4.77
C THR A 206 -20.67 0.29 -5.24
N TYR A 207 -20.42 -0.95 -4.85
CA TYR A 207 -19.28 -1.76 -5.26
C TYR A 207 -19.76 -3.02 -5.96
N THR A 208 -19.06 -3.44 -6.99
CA THR A 208 -19.39 -4.61 -7.79
C THR A 208 -18.38 -5.72 -7.58
N TYR A 209 -18.86 -6.93 -7.33
CA TYR A 209 -18.07 -8.13 -7.12
C TYR A 209 -18.55 -9.22 -8.06
N THR A 210 -17.63 -9.96 -8.68
CA THR A 210 -17.99 -11.09 -9.54
C THR A 210 -17.78 -12.40 -8.78
N ALA A 211 -18.84 -13.19 -8.62
CA ALA A 211 -18.77 -14.51 -8.01
C ALA A 211 -18.53 -15.60 -9.08
N ALA A 212 -17.57 -16.50 -8.80
CA ALA A 212 -17.22 -17.63 -9.65
C ALA A 212 -16.94 -18.89 -8.82
N ASP A 213 -17.01 -20.08 -9.43
CA ASP A 213 -16.77 -21.36 -8.72
C ASP A 213 -15.30 -21.54 -8.36
N ASP A 214 -14.42 -21.14 -9.26
CA ASP A 214 -12.98 -21.31 -9.11
C ASP A 214 -12.30 -19.94 -9.21
N VAL A 215 -11.87 -19.44 -8.07
CA VAL A 215 -11.05 -18.24 -7.97
C VAL A 215 -9.63 -18.73 -7.92
N THR A 216 -9.01 -18.97 -9.06
CA THR A 216 -7.56 -19.04 -9.11
C THR A 216 -7.06 -17.63 -8.79
N GLU A 217 -6.43 -17.46 -7.62
CA GLU A 217 -5.55 -16.30 -7.43
C GLU A 217 -4.66 -16.19 -8.67
N PRO A 218 -4.38 -14.98 -9.17
CA PRO A 218 -3.44 -14.85 -10.27
C PRO A 218 -2.15 -15.57 -9.84
N THR A 219 -2.02 -16.80 -10.28
CA THR A 219 -0.80 -17.57 -10.09
C THR A 219 0.24 -16.73 -10.79
N THR A 220 1.18 -16.16 -10.03
CA THR A 220 2.45 -15.74 -10.59
C THR A 220 2.91 -16.95 -11.37
N VAL A 221 2.83 -16.87 -12.69
CA VAL A 221 3.40 -17.89 -13.57
C VAL A 221 4.88 -17.88 -13.25
N VAL A 222 5.28 -18.77 -12.37
CA VAL A 222 6.68 -19.18 -12.26
C VAL A 222 6.93 -19.89 -13.57
N VAL A 223 7.42 -19.14 -14.55
CA VAL A 223 7.98 -19.73 -15.76
C VAL A 223 9.02 -20.73 -15.25
N PRO A 224 8.86 -22.04 -15.49
CA PRO A 224 9.90 -22.97 -15.13
C PRO A 224 11.13 -22.53 -15.91
N THR A 225 12.13 -22.01 -15.22
CA THR A 225 13.44 -21.84 -15.80
C THR A 225 13.89 -23.26 -16.11
N THR A 226 13.80 -23.66 -17.36
CA THR A 226 14.44 -24.88 -17.84
C THR A 226 15.90 -24.72 -17.50
N ALA A 227 16.31 -25.40 -16.44
CA ALA A 227 17.72 -25.54 -16.10
C ALA A 227 18.43 -26.06 -17.34
N PRO A 228 19.55 -25.46 -17.77
CA PRO A 228 20.30 -25.99 -18.90
C PRO A 228 20.69 -27.43 -18.55
N GLN A 229 20.35 -28.33 -19.45
CA GLN A 229 20.69 -29.75 -19.38
C GLN A 229 22.21 -29.90 -19.16
N PRO A 230 22.66 -30.63 -18.14
CA PRO A 230 24.07 -30.78 -17.90
C PRO A 230 24.69 -31.58 -19.08
N THR A 231 25.55 -30.88 -19.83
CA THR A 231 26.45 -31.51 -20.79
C THR A 231 27.40 -32.38 -19.99
N THR A 232 27.30 -33.68 -20.19
CA THR A 232 28.25 -34.69 -19.67
C THR A 232 29.63 -34.41 -20.25
N VAL A 233 30.48 -33.77 -19.44
CA VAL A 233 31.93 -33.72 -19.73
C VAL A 233 32.55 -34.94 -19.07
N GLN A 234 33.13 -35.80 -19.88
CA GLN A 234 33.86 -37.01 -19.46
C GLN A 234 34.98 -36.66 -18.48
N PRO A 235 35.10 -37.31 -17.33
CA PRO A 235 36.13 -36.97 -16.36
C PRO A 235 37.51 -37.39 -16.85
N THR A 236 38.38 -36.43 -17.03
CA THR A 236 39.83 -36.64 -17.09
C THR A 236 40.35 -36.83 -15.69
N THR A 237 40.89 -38.02 -15.43
CA THR A 237 41.54 -38.39 -14.17
C THR A 237 42.78 -37.53 -13.95
N VAL A 238 42.73 -36.65 -12.97
CA VAL A 238 43.90 -35.98 -12.40
C VAL A 238 44.17 -36.58 -11.02
N LYS A 239 45.37 -37.16 -10.84
CA LYS A 239 45.87 -37.76 -9.61
C LYS A 239 45.85 -36.76 -8.45
N PRO A 240 45.30 -37.12 -7.26
CA PRO A 240 45.29 -36.21 -6.11
C PRO A 240 46.70 -36.09 -5.52
N THR A 241 47.19 -34.87 -5.44
CA THR A 241 48.28 -34.49 -4.52
C THR A 241 47.66 -33.97 -3.23
N THR A 242 47.95 -34.67 -2.15
CA THR A 242 47.51 -34.37 -0.78
C THR A 242 48.18 -33.09 -0.28
N PRO A 243 47.47 -32.06 0.14
CA PRO A 243 48.05 -31.02 0.99
C PRO A 243 47.95 -31.42 2.46
N GLN A 244 49.06 -31.29 3.15
CA GLN A 244 49.23 -31.48 4.58
C GLN A 244 48.39 -30.49 5.38
N PRO A 245 47.73 -30.89 6.48
CA PRO A 245 46.93 -29.98 7.28
C PRO A 245 47.80 -29.09 8.14
N THR A 246 47.69 -27.76 7.94
CA THR A 246 48.18 -26.75 8.87
C THR A 246 47.11 -26.49 9.93
N THR A 247 47.40 -26.91 11.15
CA THR A 247 46.61 -26.58 12.36
C THR A 247 46.70 -25.09 12.67
N VAL A 248 45.57 -24.38 12.50
CA VAL A 248 45.40 -23.01 13.03
C VAL A 248 44.57 -23.15 14.30
N LYS A 249 45.19 -22.76 15.42
CA LYS A 249 44.60 -22.66 16.77
C LYS A 249 43.49 -21.63 16.79
N PRO A 250 42.26 -21.92 17.26
CA PRO A 250 41.23 -20.92 17.43
C PRO A 250 41.57 -19.97 18.59
N THR A 251 41.67 -18.68 18.31
CA THR A 251 41.63 -17.62 19.31
C THR A 251 40.19 -17.23 19.56
N THR A 252 39.70 -17.53 20.74
CA THR A 252 38.44 -17.09 21.28
C THR A 252 38.47 -15.58 21.52
N PRO A 253 37.51 -14.78 21.01
CA PRO A 253 37.40 -13.39 21.43
C PRO A 253 36.74 -13.34 22.81
N GLN A 254 37.41 -12.65 23.73
CA GLN A 254 36.94 -12.35 25.07
C GLN A 254 35.76 -11.34 24.98
N PRO A 255 34.67 -11.53 25.72
CA PRO A 255 33.59 -10.56 25.73
C PRO A 255 34.02 -9.30 26.50
N THR A 256 34.00 -8.16 25.81
CA THR A 256 34.14 -6.85 26.44
C THR A 256 32.79 -6.48 27.07
N THR A 257 32.72 -6.51 28.38
CA THR A 257 31.63 -5.94 29.19
C THR A 257 31.68 -4.40 29.04
N VAL A 258 30.68 -3.87 28.31
CA VAL A 258 30.40 -2.44 28.31
C VAL A 258 29.52 -2.13 29.51
N GLN A 259 30.06 -1.47 30.50
CA GLN A 259 29.31 -0.96 31.66
C GLN A 259 28.43 0.21 31.21
N PRO A 260 27.14 0.22 31.49
CA PRO A 260 26.32 1.39 31.20
C PRO A 260 26.57 2.47 32.22
N THR A 261 27.17 3.58 31.75
CA THR A 261 27.33 4.83 32.50
C THR A 261 26.26 5.82 32.07
N THR A 262 25.06 5.71 32.59
CA THR A 262 24.15 6.83 32.88
C THR A 262 22.99 6.30 33.70
N ALA A 263 22.80 6.88 34.88
CA ALA A 263 21.60 6.68 35.67
C ALA A 263 20.38 7.20 34.88
N PRO A 264 19.21 6.53 34.97
CA PRO A 264 18.00 7.02 34.32
C PRO A 264 17.65 8.40 34.88
N GLU A 265 17.43 9.35 33.97
CA GLU A 265 16.95 10.69 34.30
C GLU A 265 15.54 10.55 34.89
N ARG A 266 15.32 11.03 36.11
CA ARG A 266 14.06 10.97 36.83
C ARG A 266 12.99 11.75 36.05
N LEU A 267 11.88 11.10 35.71
CA LEU A 267 10.73 11.75 35.07
C LEU A 267 10.16 12.83 36.01
N ARG A 268 9.85 13.99 35.45
CA ARG A 268 9.27 15.11 36.20
C ARG A 268 7.84 14.74 36.65
N GLY A 269 7.62 14.52 37.95
CA GLY A 269 6.37 14.08 38.51
C GLY A 269 6.38 12.66 39.11
N ASP A 270 7.50 11.94 38.97
CA ASP A 270 7.76 10.65 39.60
C ASP A 270 8.31 10.91 41.01
N VAL A 271 7.42 10.88 42.01
CA VAL A 271 7.74 11.21 43.38
C VAL A 271 8.33 10.03 44.16
N ASP A 272 7.98 8.82 43.80
CA ASP A 272 8.37 7.56 44.42
C ASP A 272 9.50 6.83 43.69
N GLY A 273 9.81 7.21 42.44
CA GLY A 273 10.95 6.70 41.67
C GLY A 273 10.72 5.32 41.06
N ASP A 274 9.46 4.92 40.89
CA ASP A 274 9.08 3.62 40.29
C ASP A 274 9.03 3.64 38.75
N GLY A 275 9.27 4.81 38.13
CA GLY A 275 9.23 5.00 36.67
C GLY A 275 7.86 5.24 36.09
N ALA A 276 6.80 5.38 36.92
CA ALA A 276 5.44 5.65 36.48
C ALA A 276 4.95 7.01 37.01
N VAL A 277 4.24 7.78 36.13
CA VAL A 277 3.59 9.04 36.52
C VAL A 277 2.09 8.80 36.64
N SER A 278 1.55 8.81 37.86
CA SER A 278 0.11 8.62 38.11
C SER A 278 -0.63 9.95 38.15
N TYR A 279 -1.79 10.03 37.48
CA TYR A 279 -2.65 11.22 37.44
C TYR A 279 -3.21 11.60 38.85
N THR A 280 -3.17 10.74 39.82
CA THR A 280 -3.61 11.01 41.19
C THR A 280 -2.69 11.98 41.95
N HIS A 281 -1.44 12.12 41.55
CA HIS A 281 -0.46 13.00 42.18
C HIS A 281 -0.46 14.45 41.65
N LEU A 282 -1.15 14.70 40.52
CA LEU A 282 -1.23 16.04 39.89
C LEU A 282 -2.26 16.97 40.53
N ARG A 283 -3.18 16.45 41.37
CA ARG A 283 -4.22 17.27 42.07
C ARG A 283 -3.81 17.91 43.37
N ALA A 284 -2.62 17.62 43.89
CA ALA A 284 -2.17 18.12 45.20
C ALA A 284 -1.45 19.47 45.18
N HIS A 285 -1.31 20.13 44.04
CA HIS A 285 -0.60 21.41 43.92
C HIS A 285 -1.45 22.58 43.43
N GLU A 286 -2.80 22.47 43.41
CA GLU A 286 -3.70 23.60 43.17
C GLU A 286 -4.53 23.86 44.42
N THR A 287 -3.91 24.48 45.42
CA THR A 287 -4.58 25.31 46.45
C THR A 287 -3.65 26.43 46.89
#